data_dfbeb89b3349d6efffcdff982040b7aa
#
_entry.id   dfbeb89b3349d6efffcdff982040b7aa
#
_cell.length_a   1.000
_cell.length_b   1.000
_cell.length_c   1.000
_cell.angle_alpha   90.00
_cell.angle_beta   90.00
_cell.angle_gamma   90.00
#
_symmetry.space_group_name_H-M   'P 1'
#
loop_
_entity.id
_entity.type
_entity.pdbx_description
1 polymer ?
#
loop_
_entity_poly.entity_id
_entity_poly.type
_entity_poly.pdbx_seq_one_letter_code
_entity_poly.pdbx_strand_id
1 'polypeptide(L)'
;MASQWHSLVSQKLFLAKMLLESPEQPADSSNLLHAPVRKLQNEAAIQGSIELLLRARRLLLVMIARFYQKRSEEPSSVAELANLIGEHAPETGQLKALEQAAGSWWNYLDQLESAQSRPPAARKTVNAENIIAVSAEAGPDRSAQELAKTLNAMKTFADNLEEQHGEW
;
A
#
# COMPACT_ATOMS: atom_id res chain seq x y z
N MET A 1 5.60 -23.41 -11.57
CA MET A 1 6.21 -22.10 -11.99
C MET A 1 5.30 -20.98 -11.54
N ALA A 2 5.86 -19.96 -10.93
CA ALA A 2 5.06 -18.80 -10.53
C ALA A 2 4.37 -18.15 -11.73
N SER A 3 3.10 -17.75 -11.57
CA SER A 3 2.37 -17.09 -12.63
C SER A 3 3.00 -15.75 -12.99
N GLN A 4 2.83 -15.30 -14.23
CA GLN A 4 3.34 -13.98 -14.65
C GLN A 4 2.76 -12.85 -13.79
N TRP A 5 1.53 -13.00 -13.34
CA TRP A 5 0.87 -12.01 -12.48
C TRP A 5 1.44 -12.00 -11.07
N HIS A 6 1.71 -13.17 -10.49
CA HIS A 6 2.40 -13.27 -9.20
C HIS A 6 3.80 -12.64 -9.29
N SER A 7 4.54 -12.91 -10.37
CA SER A 7 5.86 -12.28 -10.60
C SER A 7 5.76 -10.76 -10.67
N LEU A 8 4.71 -10.23 -11.31
CA LEU A 8 4.50 -8.79 -11.43
C LEU A 8 4.13 -8.14 -10.08
N VAL A 9 3.26 -8.78 -9.29
CA VAL A 9 2.95 -8.34 -7.91
C VAL A 9 4.24 -8.33 -7.07
N SER A 10 4.98 -9.43 -7.07
CA SER A 10 6.24 -9.57 -6.33
C SER A 10 7.27 -8.52 -6.74
N GLN A 11 7.36 -8.18 -8.02
CA GLN A 11 8.24 -7.11 -8.51
C GLN A 11 7.86 -5.75 -7.90
N LYS A 12 6.57 -5.41 -7.83
CA LYS A 12 6.14 -4.13 -7.23
C LYS A 12 6.44 -4.07 -5.74
N LEU A 13 6.21 -5.18 -5.02
CA LEU A 13 6.55 -5.30 -3.61
C LEU A 13 8.07 -5.18 -3.38
N PHE A 14 8.87 -5.82 -4.21
CA PHE A 14 10.33 -5.73 -4.13
C PHE A 14 10.82 -4.28 -4.34
N LEU A 15 10.31 -3.59 -5.36
CA LEU A 15 10.67 -2.19 -5.62
C LEU A 15 10.25 -1.27 -4.46
N ALA A 16 9.06 -1.49 -3.89
CA ALA A 16 8.62 -0.76 -2.70
C ALA A 16 9.58 -0.98 -1.52
N LYS A 17 10.00 -2.23 -1.30
CA LYS A 17 10.98 -2.57 -0.27
C LYS A 17 12.31 -1.84 -0.48
N MET A 18 12.82 -1.83 -1.70
CA MET A 18 14.08 -1.15 -2.04
C MET A 18 14.03 0.36 -1.74
N LEU A 19 12.87 1.01 -1.97
CA LEU A 19 12.69 2.41 -1.61
C LEU A 19 12.69 2.65 -0.10
N LEU A 20 12.10 1.72 0.68
CA LEU A 20 12.06 1.82 2.14
C LEU A 20 13.42 1.53 2.79
N GLU A 21 14.22 0.66 2.18
CA GLU A 21 15.54 0.26 2.65
C GLU A 21 16.68 1.12 2.09
N SER A 22 16.35 2.16 1.28
CA SER A 22 17.38 3.08 0.78
C SER A 22 18.18 3.65 1.95
N PRO A 23 19.50 3.41 2.01
CA PRO A 23 20.29 3.78 3.17
C PRO A 23 20.20 5.30 3.39
N GLU A 24 19.83 5.69 4.60
CA GLU A 24 20.11 7.04 5.06
C GLU A 24 21.62 7.23 4.90
N GLN A 25 22.03 8.02 3.92
CA GLN A 25 23.43 8.37 3.81
C GLN A 25 23.88 8.99 5.15
N PRO A 26 24.98 8.49 5.75
CA PRO A 26 25.45 8.99 7.01
C PRO A 26 25.56 10.52 6.93
N ALA A 27 25.02 11.17 7.94
CA ALA A 27 25.08 12.61 8.05
C ALA A 27 26.55 13.02 8.22
N ASP A 28 27.22 13.28 7.11
CA ASP A 28 28.46 14.06 7.17
C ASP A 28 28.08 15.43 7.73
N SER A 29 28.53 15.66 8.96
CA SER A 29 28.22 16.84 9.76
C SER A 29 28.68 18.17 9.15
N SER A 30 29.27 18.13 7.95
CA SER A 30 29.78 19.31 7.24
C SER A 30 28.78 19.99 6.30
N ASN A 31 27.55 19.46 6.11
CA ASN A 31 26.62 19.96 5.08
C ASN A 31 25.20 20.18 5.59
N LEU A 32 24.99 21.22 6.39
CA LEU A 32 23.66 21.72 6.79
C LEU A 32 22.76 22.07 5.58
N LEU A 33 23.35 22.34 4.41
CA LEU A 33 22.65 22.66 3.16
C LEU A 33 21.95 21.45 2.53
N HIS A 34 22.29 20.22 2.89
CA HIS A 34 21.70 19.00 2.32
C HIS A 34 20.54 18.41 3.13
N ALA A 35 20.27 18.91 4.34
CA ALA A 35 19.18 18.40 5.18
C ALA A 35 17.78 18.55 4.54
N PRO A 36 17.42 19.68 3.91
CA PRO A 36 16.14 19.82 3.22
C PRO A 36 16.00 18.88 2.03
N VAL A 37 17.08 18.68 1.27
CA VAL A 37 17.10 17.77 0.10
C VAL A 37 16.91 16.33 0.55
N ARG A 38 17.57 15.90 1.64
CA ARG A 38 17.38 14.56 2.20
C ARG A 38 15.95 14.31 2.68
N LYS A 39 15.31 15.29 3.34
CA LYS A 39 13.90 15.18 3.73
C LYS A 39 12.99 14.97 2.52
N LEU A 40 13.25 15.70 1.45
CA LEU A 40 12.49 15.58 0.20
C LEU A 40 12.72 14.23 -0.46
N GLN A 41 13.95 13.72 -0.48
CA GLN A 41 14.27 12.39 -1.00
C GLN A 41 13.59 11.28 -0.18
N ASN A 42 13.60 11.37 1.15
CA ASN A 42 12.90 10.41 2.01
C ASN A 42 11.40 10.47 1.79
N GLU A 43 10.82 11.65 1.67
CA GLU A 43 9.40 11.79 1.36
C GLU A 43 9.06 11.20 -0.01
N ALA A 44 9.90 11.42 -1.02
CA ALA A 44 9.72 10.82 -2.35
C ALA A 44 9.82 9.29 -2.31
N ALA A 45 10.72 8.73 -1.51
CA ALA A 45 10.85 7.28 -1.33
C ALA A 45 9.62 6.68 -0.63
N ILE A 46 9.12 7.31 0.43
CA ILE A 46 7.89 6.91 1.12
C ILE A 46 6.70 6.97 0.16
N GLN A 47 6.53 8.08 -0.53
CA GLN A 47 5.45 8.27 -1.51
C GLN A 47 5.51 7.21 -2.62
N GLY A 48 6.68 7.02 -3.21
CA GLY A 48 6.90 6.02 -4.24
C GLY A 48 6.63 4.59 -3.76
N SER A 49 7.01 4.28 -2.52
CA SER A 49 6.72 2.99 -1.89
C SER A 49 5.21 2.78 -1.73
N ILE A 50 4.47 3.77 -1.26
CA ILE A 50 3.00 3.70 -1.13
C ILE A 50 2.35 3.48 -2.50
N GLU A 51 2.74 4.22 -3.53
CA GLU A 51 2.21 4.04 -4.89
C GLU A 51 2.45 2.63 -5.43
N LEU A 52 3.63 2.07 -5.17
CA LEU A 52 3.95 0.69 -5.56
C LEU A 52 3.10 -0.34 -4.80
N LEU A 53 2.84 -0.13 -3.51
CA LEU A 53 1.94 -0.99 -2.71
C LEU A 53 0.50 -0.92 -3.24
N LEU A 54 -0.02 0.27 -3.53
CA LEU A 54 -1.35 0.45 -4.11
C LEU A 54 -1.44 -0.22 -5.49
N ARG A 55 -0.39 -0.10 -6.30
CA ARG A 55 -0.31 -0.78 -7.59
C ARG A 55 -0.27 -2.30 -7.44
N ALA A 56 0.51 -2.82 -6.49
CA ALA A 56 0.55 -4.24 -6.18
C ALA A 56 -0.82 -4.77 -5.77
N ARG A 57 -1.57 -4.04 -4.96
CA ARG A 57 -2.94 -4.37 -4.55
C ARG A 57 -3.88 -4.52 -5.75
N ARG A 58 -3.84 -3.60 -6.70
CA ARG A 58 -4.63 -3.71 -7.94
C ARG A 58 -4.24 -4.92 -8.78
N LEU A 59 -2.95 -5.16 -8.93
CA LEU A 59 -2.44 -6.32 -9.67
C LEU A 59 -2.81 -7.64 -9.00
N LEU A 60 -2.92 -7.66 -7.67
CA LEU A 60 -3.38 -8.82 -6.91
C LEU A 60 -4.82 -9.19 -7.27
N LEU A 61 -5.73 -8.21 -7.39
CA LEU A 61 -7.11 -8.45 -7.83
C LEU A 61 -7.15 -9.03 -9.25
N VAL A 62 -6.33 -8.50 -10.16
CA VAL A 62 -6.20 -9.02 -11.51
C VAL A 62 -5.66 -10.45 -11.50
N MET A 63 -4.64 -10.73 -10.68
CA MET A 63 -4.08 -12.08 -10.50
C MET A 63 -5.17 -13.07 -10.09
N ILE A 64 -5.99 -12.73 -9.10
CA ILE A 64 -7.11 -13.57 -8.66
C ILE A 64 -8.11 -13.80 -9.81
N ALA A 65 -8.48 -12.74 -10.54
CA ALA A 65 -9.38 -12.88 -11.70
C ALA A 65 -8.81 -13.86 -12.75
N ARG A 66 -7.48 -13.86 -12.96
CA ARG A 66 -6.80 -14.81 -13.88
C ARG A 66 -6.89 -16.26 -13.41
N PHE A 67 -6.79 -16.52 -12.11
CA PHE A 67 -7.00 -17.88 -11.58
C PHE A 67 -8.40 -18.42 -11.91
N TYR A 68 -9.40 -17.54 -11.96
CA TYR A 68 -10.78 -17.86 -12.36
C TYR A 68 -11.03 -17.74 -13.87
N GLN A 69 -9.98 -17.78 -14.68
CA GLN A 69 -10.07 -17.74 -16.16
C GLN A 69 -10.69 -16.45 -16.73
N LYS A 70 -10.76 -15.38 -15.96
CA LYS A 70 -11.21 -14.06 -16.42
C LYS A 70 -10.05 -13.32 -17.09
N ARG A 71 -9.87 -13.54 -18.39
CA ARG A 71 -8.65 -13.15 -19.11
C ARG A 71 -8.58 -11.69 -19.52
N SER A 72 -9.71 -11.02 -19.71
CA SER A 72 -9.80 -9.65 -20.20
C SER A 72 -10.16 -8.62 -19.14
N GLU A 73 -10.68 -9.08 -17.99
CA GLU A 73 -11.19 -8.22 -16.94
C GLU A 73 -10.08 -7.77 -15.98
N GLU A 74 -10.09 -6.51 -15.61
CA GLU A 74 -9.12 -5.90 -14.69
C GLU A 74 -9.86 -5.25 -13.52
N PRO A 75 -10.34 -6.04 -12.53
CA PRO A 75 -11.08 -5.50 -11.41
C PRO A 75 -10.19 -4.53 -10.60
N SER A 76 -10.76 -3.41 -10.21
CA SER A 76 -10.11 -2.36 -9.42
C SER A 76 -10.55 -2.34 -7.96
N SER A 77 -11.58 -3.10 -7.62
CA SER A 77 -12.15 -3.21 -6.28
C SER A 77 -12.55 -4.65 -5.95
N VAL A 78 -12.70 -4.93 -4.65
CA VAL A 78 -13.19 -6.23 -4.17
C VAL A 78 -14.62 -6.49 -4.67
N ALA A 79 -15.46 -5.46 -4.76
CA ALA A 79 -16.82 -5.59 -5.28
C ALA A 79 -16.83 -5.99 -6.77
N GLU A 80 -15.98 -5.37 -7.60
CA GLU A 80 -15.82 -5.76 -9.00
C GLU A 80 -15.31 -7.20 -9.13
N LEU A 81 -14.31 -7.58 -8.32
CA LEU A 81 -13.82 -8.95 -8.30
C LEU A 81 -14.94 -9.93 -7.91
N ALA A 82 -15.72 -9.63 -6.87
CA ALA A 82 -16.83 -10.46 -6.42
C ALA A 82 -17.89 -10.68 -7.52
N ASN A 83 -18.16 -9.64 -8.32
CA ASN A 83 -19.06 -9.74 -9.47
C ASN A 83 -18.50 -10.67 -10.57
N LEU A 84 -17.19 -10.76 -10.71
CA LEU A 84 -16.52 -11.57 -11.74
C LEU A 84 -16.38 -13.04 -11.35
N ILE A 85 -15.99 -13.33 -10.12
CA ILE A 85 -15.66 -14.69 -9.65
C ILE A 85 -16.73 -15.29 -8.73
N GLY A 86 -17.66 -14.48 -8.24
CA GLY A 86 -18.74 -14.85 -7.35
C GLY A 86 -18.50 -14.46 -5.89
N GLU A 87 -19.61 -14.16 -5.21
CA GLU A 87 -19.62 -13.78 -3.79
C GLU A 87 -19.15 -14.91 -2.86
N HIS A 88 -19.31 -16.16 -3.27
CA HIS A 88 -18.95 -17.35 -2.49
C HIS A 88 -17.51 -17.84 -2.75
N ALA A 89 -16.76 -17.18 -3.63
CA ALA A 89 -15.38 -17.52 -3.85
C ALA A 89 -14.56 -17.27 -2.55
N PRO A 90 -13.69 -18.21 -2.15
CA PRO A 90 -12.89 -18.06 -0.92
C PRO A 90 -12.12 -16.76 -0.86
N GLU A 91 -11.54 -16.34 -1.97
CA GLU A 91 -10.75 -15.11 -2.08
C GLU A 91 -11.62 -13.85 -1.89
N THR A 92 -12.85 -13.89 -2.41
CA THR A 92 -13.82 -12.81 -2.16
C THR A 92 -14.12 -12.66 -0.68
N GLY A 93 -14.35 -13.77 0.02
CA GLY A 93 -14.58 -13.77 1.46
C GLY A 93 -13.37 -13.25 2.25
N GLN A 94 -12.17 -13.71 1.90
CA GLN A 94 -10.92 -13.26 2.54
C GLN A 94 -10.70 -11.75 2.34
N LEU A 95 -10.86 -11.24 1.12
CA LEU A 95 -10.66 -9.83 0.82
C LEU A 95 -11.70 -8.93 1.50
N LYS A 96 -12.98 -9.35 1.52
CA LYS A 96 -14.03 -8.62 2.26
C LYS A 96 -13.73 -8.56 3.76
N ALA A 97 -13.23 -9.65 4.34
CA ALA A 97 -12.82 -9.67 5.73
C ALA A 97 -11.66 -8.70 5.99
N LEU A 98 -10.68 -8.60 5.07
CA LEU A 98 -9.59 -7.64 5.17
C LEU A 98 -10.06 -6.18 5.00
N GLU A 99 -11.00 -5.90 4.12
CA GLU A 99 -11.61 -4.56 3.99
C GLU A 99 -12.28 -4.09 5.28
N GLN A 100 -12.98 -5.00 5.96
CA GLN A 100 -13.76 -4.68 7.16
C GLN A 100 -12.92 -4.68 8.43
N ALA A 101 -11.81 -5.39 8.44
CA ALA A 101 -10.95 -5.51 9.62
C ALA A 101 -10.12 -4.24 9.83
N ALA A 102 -10.41 -3.49 10.90
CA ALA A 102 -9.58 -2.38 11.31
C ALA A 102 -8.13 -2.87 11.57
N GLY A 103 -7.15 -2.16 11.03
CA GLY A 103 -5.73 -2.52 11.17
C GLY A 103 -5.23 -3.63 10.24
N SER A 104 -6.07 -4.16 9.34
CA SER A 104 -5.59 -5.02 8.27
C SER A 104 -4.71 -4.24 7.29
N TRP A 105 -3.84 -4.96 6.56
CA TRP A 105 -3.02 -4.33 5.52
C TRP A 105 -3.87 -3.73 4.39
N TRP A 106 -5.06 -4.30 4.09
CA TRP A 106 -5.97 -3.76 3.09
C TRP A 106 -6.58 -2.42 3.56
N ASN A 107 -7.16 -2.42 4.76
CA ASN A 107 -7.76 -1.22 5.36
C ASN A 107 -6.72 -0.10 5.52
N TYR A 108 -5.48 -0.44 5.92
CA TYR A 108 -4.39 0.51 6.01
C TYR A 108 -4.05 1.15 4.65
N LEU A 109 -4.02 0.35 3.57
CA LEU A 109 -3.82 0.89 2.22
C LEU A 109 -4.98 1.79 1.76
N ASP A 110 -6.23 1.50 2.15
CA ASP A 110 -7.37 2.38 1.87
C ASP A 110 -7.22 3.74 2.56
N GLN A 111 -6.73 3.73 3.80
CA GLN A 111 -6.44 4.98 4.53
C GLN A 111 -5.32 5.78 3.86
N LEU A 112 -4.26 5.12 3.41
CA LEU A 112 -3.16 5.78 2.69
C LEU A 112 -3.62 6.37 1.36
N GLU A 113 -4.38 5.61 0.56
CA GLU A 113 -4.92 6.08 -0.72
C GLU A 113 -5.85 7.28 -0.51
N SER A 114 -6.72 7.21 0.49
CA SER A 114 -7.62 8.31 0.84
C SER A 114 -6.86 9.56 1.29
N ALA A 115 -5.81 9.40 2.08
CA ALA A 115 -4.99 10.51 2.55
C ALA A 115 -4.20 11.17 1.42
N GLN A 116 -3.70 10.41 0.45
CA GLN A 116 -2.98 10.93 -0.71
C GLN A 116 -3.88 11.57 -1.77
N SER A 117 -5.13 11.15 -1.83
CA SER A 117 -6.12 11.66 -2.79
C SER A 117 -6.79 12.97 -2.37
N ARG A 118 -6.44 13.48 -1.19
CA ARG A 118 -7.01 14.72 -0.65
C ARG A 118 -5.92 15.76 -0.44
N PRO A 119 -6.20 17.05 -0.71
CA PRO A 119 -5.27 18.10 -0.34
C PRO A 119 -5.07 18.10 1.17
N PRO A 120 -3.85 18.43 1.66
CA PRO A 120 -3.60 18.52 3.09
C PRO A 120 -4.58 19.53 3.71
N ALA A 121 -5.10 19.18 4.90
CA ALA A 121 -5.96 20.08 5.64
C ALA A 121 -5.25 21.43 5.86
N ALA A 122 -5.94 22.53 5.54
CA ALA A 122 -5.38 23.86 5.74
C ALA A 122 -4.93 24.00 7.19
N ARG A 123 -3.64 24.30 7.41
CA ARG A 123 -3.15 24.65 8.74
C ARG A 123 -3.88 25.89 9.21
N LYS A 124 -4.75 25.77 10.19
CA LYS A 124 -5.32 26.93 10.86
C LYS A 124 -4.16 27.64 11.54
N THR A 125 -3.83 28.85 11.09
CA THR A 125 -2.95 29.75 11.79
C THR A 125 -3.62 30.08 13.13
N VAL A 126 -3.01 29.60 14.22
CA VAL A 126 -3.48 29.87 15.56
C VAL A 126 -3.06 31.31 15.86
N ASN A 127 -4.02 32.21 15.91
CA ASN A 127 -3.81 33.51 16.55
C ASN A 127 -3.72 33.27 18.07
N ALA A 128 -2.78 33.98 18.72
CA ALA A 128 -2.37 33.76 20.10
C ALA A 128 -3.50 33.91 21.17
N GLU A 129 -4.71 34.27 20.78
CA GLU A 129 -5.83 34.53 21.69
C GLU A 129 -6.87 33.41 21.81
N ASN A 130 -6.80 32.36 20.99
CA ASN A 130 -7.72 31.23 21.08
C ASN A 130 -6.96 29.90 20.98
N ILE A 131 -6.47 29.43 22.12
CA ILE A 131 -5.93 28.07 22.26
C ILE A 131 -7.10 27.09 22.34
N ILE A 132 -7.72 26.77 21.21
CA ILE A 132 -8.45 25.54 21.05
C ILE A 132 -7.45 24.59 20.39
N ALA A 133 -6.91 23.66 21.17
CA ALA A 133 -6.14 22.55 20.65
C ALA A 133 -7.07 21.68 19.78
N VAL A 134 -7.23 22.04 18.52
CA VAL A 134 -7.76 21.13 17.52
C VAL A 134 -6.58 20.21 17.19
N SER A 135 -6.58 19.01 17.77
CA SER A 135 -5.74 17.93 17.29
C SER A 135 -6.03 17.79 15.81
N ALA A 136 -5.08 18.18 14.95
CA ALA A 136 -5.10 17.79 13.56
C ALA A 136 -5.16 16.25 13.60
N GLU A 137 -6.20 15.66 13.00
CA GLU A 137 -6.25 14.21 12.85
C GLU A 137 -4.95 13.81 12.17
N ALA A 138 -4.10 13.13 12.94
CA ALA A 138 -2.89 12.58 12.40
C ALA A 138 -3.33 11.55 11.35
N GLY A 139 -2.93 11.74 10.09
CA GLY A 139 -3.18 10.77 9.04
C GLY A 139 -2.59 9.39 9.39
N PRO A 140 -2.79 8.37 8.54
CA PRO A 140 -2.25 7.04 8.79
C PRO A 140 -0.73 7.10 8.99
N ASP A 141 -0.21 6.21 9.84
CA ASP A 141 1.23 6.09 10.08
C ASP A 141 1.94 5.72 8.77
N ARG A 142 2.86 6.58 8.31
CA ARG A 142 3.63 6.42 7.09
C ARG A 142 5.09 6.04 7.37
N SER A 143 5.37 5.51 8.57
CA SER A 143 6.71 5.05 8.92
C SER A 143 7.16 3.89 8.02
N ALA A 144 8.46 3.80 7.77
CA ALA A 144 9.04 2.71 7.00
C ALA A 144 8.72 1.34 7.64
N GLN A 145 8.61 1.29 8.96
CA GLN A 145 8.25 0.08 9.70
C GLN A 145 6.82 -0.40 9.39
N GLU A 146 5.84 0.50 9.41
CA GLU A 146 4.45 0.13 9.15
C GLU A 146 4.22 -0.22 7.66
N LEU A 147 4.89 0.49 6.76
CA LEU A 147 4.90 0.16 5.34
C LEU A 147 5.56 -1.20 5.06
N ALA A 148 6.68 -1.51 5.72
CA ALA A 148 7.34 -2.82 5.60
C ALA A 148 6.48 -3.96 6.14
N LYS A 149 5.77 -3.75 7.24
CA LYS A 149 4.81 -4.73 7.80
C LYS A 149 3.68 -5.01 6.79
N THR A 150 3.12 -3.97 6.20
CA THR A 150 2.08 -4.08 5.16
C THR A 150 2.58 -4.81 3.93
N LEU A 151 3.76 -4.47 3.45
CA LEU A 151 4.43 -5.15 2.34
C LEU A 151 4.58 -6.65 2.59
N ASN A 152 5.07 -7.03 3.78
CA ASN A 152 5.25 -8.44 4.15
C ASN A 152 3.91 -9.18 4.23
N ALA A 153 2.86 -8.55 4.75
CA ALA A 153 1.52 -9.13 4.80
C ALA A 153 0.95 -9.37 3.40
N MET A 154 1.10 -8.40 2.49
CA MET A 154 0.70 -8.54 1.09
C MET A 154 1.48 -9.64 0.37
N LYS A 155 2.79 -9.71 0.61
CA LYS A 155 3.63 -10.76 0.03
C LYS A 155 3.17 -12.13 0.47
N THR A 156 2.99 -12.35 1.76
CA THR A 156 2.49 -13.61 2.31
C THR A 156 1.14 -13.99 1.71
N PHE A 157 0.23 -13.02 1.57
CA PHE A 157 -1.08 -13.26 0.97
C PHE A 157 -0.97 -13.68 -0.51
N ALA A 158 -0.14 -12.98 -1.29
CA ALA A 158 0.08 -13.31 -2.70
C ALA A 158 0.77 -14.67 -2.89
N ASP A 159 1.74 -15.01 -2.05
CA ASP A 159 2.43 -16.30 -2.09
C ASP A 159 1.47 -17.45 -1.77
N ASN A 160 0.62 -17.30 -0.74
CA ASN A 160 -0.40 -18.29 -0.39
C ASN A 160 -1.41 -18.52 -1.52
N LEU A 161 -1.84 -17.45 -2.21
CA LEU A 161 -2.72 -17.58 -3.37
C LEU A 161 -2.04 -18.33 -4.52
N GLU A 162 -0.79 -18.03 -4.78
CA GLU A 162 -0.02 -18.73 -5.83
C GLU A 162 0.15 -20.22 -5.51
N GLU A 163 0.42 -20.57 -4.24
CA GLU A 163 0.48 -21.97 -3.81
C GLU A 163 -0.84 -22.70 -3.99
N GLN A 164 -1.97 -22.07 -3.60
CA GLN A 164 -3.29 -22.64 -3.72
C GLN A 164 -3.73 -22.91 -5.17
N HIS A 165 -3.34 -22.03 -6.08
CA HIS A 165 -3.75 -22.09 -7.49
C HIS A 165 -2.67 -22.62 -8.43
N GLY A 166 -1.42 -22.68 -7.99
CA GLY A 166 -0.27 -23.13 -8.80
C GLY A 166 -0.11 -24.65 -8.88
N GLU A 167 -0.88 -25.42 -8.13
CA GLU A 167 -0.82 -26.89 -8.12
C GLU A 167 -1.61 -27.55 -9.28
N TRP A 168 -2.15 -26.76 -10.23
CA TRP A 168 -2.94 -27.29 -11.35
C TRP A 168 -2.32 -26.97 -12.72
#